data_22f60db4237792ed5c8aa601e75bf2f2
#
_entry.id   22f60db4237792ed5c8aa601e75bf2f2
#
_cell.length_a   1.000
_cell.length_b   1.000
_cell.length_c   1.000
_cell.angle_alpha   90.00
_cell.angle_beta   90.00
_cell.angle_gamma   90.00
#
_symmetry.space_group_name_H-M   'P 1'
#
loop_
_entity.id
_entity.type
_entity.pdbx_description
1 polymer ?
#
loop_
_entity_poly.entity_id
_entity_poly.type
_entity_poly.pdbx_seq_one_letter_code
_entity_poly.pdbx_strand_id
1 'polypeptide(L)'
;MDVASPARAAEPESAAARPARPRWLWAVHAGWVVVLALATELRVGRFGFHPSDQGFILAQAWRVLHGEVPHADIISARPLGSAVLHVVDYALPMPLFFGSSFLSMIEIIVATIAFATLVTRRRVLDWGPGMTAMVAAASLINLNAFPLMAWHTVDGIALTACGAWALDAGLREGRAFARRGGLVLLGCAVFVKQSFALAAVIGVLWLLLHPATRAGSRRALRVLLDLLALGAPGLLYVAWVSLGGGFTEMVEQLTGGVPAYGERLLGLWLEDPEVLTKAPVRELSFFAAIAVVLLAVRLPGDRLGAAGRAASWVLVLAGAAAVVWTVVDGRFTGSSRWADVLWWIVAVSVPVNAAVRRKVPWAGLLVLATGFMTSLSWGNDTPTLLTGTLALTALLLLSHVVPPRPRLARRWVTATAGLTAVAVCGWVVVVRHDQAAYLDLGHDRLTADLGDVSPAMAGIRTNPSTFRYVEQIRGCLDRFPAPRTAVLPDNAFAYPAFGLRNPFPLEWPLPLEIVGDAPERMLAEADALNREGGYLVLFQTVPTRVLATGGPVPAEVPADTPVFTYLGLEKAIQDRLTGRVVTCGSFVGKYVP
;
A
#
# COMPACT_ATOMS: atom_id res chain seq x y z
N MET A 1 -23.70 45.36 50.23
CA MET A 1 -23.59 45.27 48.76
C MET A 1 -22.10 45.21 48.44
N ASP A 2 -21.54 43.97 48.48
CA ASP A 2 -20.14 43.72 48.16
C ASP A 2 -20.01 43.47 46.66
N VAL A 3 -19.30 44.37 45.99
CA VAL A 3 -18.98 44.26 44.56
C VAL A 3 -17.85 43.27 44.41
N ALA A 4 -18.19 42.07 43.89
CA ALA A 4 -17.20 41.04 43.58
C ALA A 4 -16.23 41.53 42.49
N SER A 5 -14.94 41.55 42.82
CA SER A 5 -13.83 41.89 41.92
C SER A 5 -13.76 40.88 40.77
N PRO A 6 -13.60 41.31 39.49
CA PRO A 6 -13.51 40.40 38.39
C PRO A 6 -12.22 39.57 38.49
N ALA A 7 -12.39 38.24 38.44
CA ALA A 7 -11.28 37.28 38.41
C ALA A 7 -10.32 37.63 37.26
N ARG A 8 -9.05 37.94 37.59
CA ARG A 8 -7.95 38.09 36.62
C ARG A 8 -7.92 36.89 35.69
N ALA A 9 -8.13 37.15 34.41
CA ALA A 9 -7.88 36.16 33.36
C ALA A 9 -6.43 35.66 33.50
N ALA A 10 -6.27 34.36 33.72
CA ALA A 10 -4.95 33.75 33.76
C ALA A 10 -4.22 34.05 32.45
N GLU A 11 -3.12 34.79 32.55
CA GLU A 11 -2.22 34.99 31.40
C GLU A 11 -1.85 33.64 30.80
N PRO A 12 -1.84 33.50 29.46
CA PRO A 12 -1.43 32.26 28.82
C PRO A 12 0.02 32.00 29.24
N GLU A 13 0.22 30.90 30.00
CA GLU A 13 1.56 30.39 30.33
C GLU A 13 2.43 30.46 29.08
N SER A 14 3.44 31.30 29.10
CA SER A 14 4.45 31.48 28.08
C SER A 14 4.93 30.07 27.69
N ALA A 15 4.69 29.69 26.45
CA ALA A 15 5.11 28.39 25.90
C ALA A 15 6.65 28.34 25.99
N ALA A 16 7.15 27.86 27.13
CA ALA A 16 8.57 27.70 27.36
C ALA A 16 9.17 26.97 26.17
N ALA A 17 10.11 27.61 25.46
CA ALA A 17 10.75 27.07 24.27
C ALA A 17 11.28 25.70 24.59
N ARG A 18 10.69 24.66 23.97
CA ARG A 18 11.13 23.29 24.18
C ARG A 18 12.60 23.20 23.76
N PRO A 19 13.47 22.60 24.60
CA PRO A 19 14.87 22.48 24.26
C PRO A 19 15.02 21.76 22.91
N ALA A 20 15.90 22.27 22.06
CA ALA A 20 16.19 21.67 20.76
C ALA A 20 16.64 20.23 20.96
N ARG A 21 15.94 19.30 20.33
CA ARG A 21 16.32 17.87 20.41
C ARG A 21 17.62 17.64 19.67
N PRO A 22 18.52 16.77 20.17
CA PRO A 22 19.77 16.44 19.51
C PRO A 22 19.54 15.90 18.09
N ARG A 23 20.31 16.37 17.11
CA ARG A 23 20.19 15.94 15.71
C ARG A 23 20.40 14.45 15.49
N TRP A 24 21.19 13.79 16.33
CA TRP A 24 21.42 12.35 16.27
C TRP A 24 20.15 11.49 16.43
N LEU A 25 19.10 12.01 17.08
CA LEU A 25 17.82 11.30 17.17
C LEU A 25 17.16 11.10 15.80
N TRP A 26 17.34 12.03 14.87
CA TRP A 26 16.89 11.83 13.49
C TRP A 26 17.61 10.65 12.83
N ALA A 27 18.93 10.56 13.03
CA ALA A 27 19.71 9.43 12.53
C ALA A 27 19.24 8.09 13.13
N VAL A 28 18.89 8.06 14.43
CA VAL A 28 18.33 6.87 15.08
C VAL A 28 16.99 6.48 14.44
N HIS A 29 16.10 7.45 14.22
CA HIS A 29 14.80 7.14 13.59
C HIS A 29 14.94 6.75 12.12
N ALA A 30 15.79 7.40 11.35
CA ALA A 30 16.10 6.95 9.98
C ALA A 30 16.75 5.55 9.98
N GLY A 31 17.68 5.32 10.91
CA GLY A 31 18.40 4.04 11.03
C GLY A 31 17.45 2.86 11.28
N TRP A 32 16.53 2.96 12.24
CA TRP A 32 15.62 1.85 12.50
C TRP A 32 14.63 1.62 11.35
N VAL A 33 14.21 2.66 10.62
CA VAL A 33 13.36 2.52 9.42
C VAL A 33 14.08 1.72 8.35
N VAL A 34 15.32 2.11 8.02
CA VAL A 34 16.15 1.41 7.03
C VAL A 34 16.44 -0.03 7.47
N VAL A 35 16.82 -0.23 8.73
CA VAL A 35 17.09 -1.58 9.27
C VAL A 35 15.84 -2.46 9.24
N LEU A 36 14.68 -1.91 9.60
CA LEU A 36 13.42 -2.66 9.56
C LEU A 36 13.05 -3.02 8.12
N ALA A 37 13.14 -2.06 7.19
CA ALA A 37 12.87 -2.31 5.78
C ALA A 37 13.84 -3.36 5.22
N LEU A 38 15.15 -3.22 5.46
CA LEU A 38 16.16 -4.16 4.97
C LEU A 38 15.99 -5.56 5.59
N ALA A 39 15.75 -5.65 6.88
CA ALA A 39 15.52 -6.93 7.55
C ALA A 39 14.26 -7.63 7.00
N THR A 40 13.20 -6.87 6.74
CA THR A 40 11.97 -7.41 6.14
C THR A 40 12.21 -7.82 4.69
N GLU A 41 12.94 -7.02 3.90
CA GLU A 41 13.32 -7.36 2.53
C GLU A 41 14.11 -8.67 2.48
N LEU A 42 15.16 -8.77 3.27
CA LEU A 42 16.03 -9.95 3.31
C LEU A 42 15.32 -11.21 3.85
N ARG A 43 14.30 -11.06 4.69
CA ARG A 43 13.59 -12.18 5.32
C ARG A 43 12.29 -12.54 4.59
N VAL A 44 11.62 -11.58 3.99
CA VAL A 44 10.28 -11.74 3.41
C VAL A 44 10.24 -11.28 1.95
N GLY A 45 10.60 -10.03 1.66
CA GLY A 45 10.30 -9.37 0.39
C GLY A 45 10.95 -10.03 -0.82
N ARG A 46 12.17 -10.54 -0.66
CA ARG A 46 12.87 -11.24 -1.73
C ARG A 46 12.37 -12.66 -2.03
N PHE A 47 11.41 -13.17 -1.25
CA PHE A 47 10.89 -14.53 -1.41
C PHE A 47 9.48 -14.53 -1.97
N GLY A 48 9.28 -15.25 -3.05
CA GLY A 48 8.06 -15.32 -3.82
C GLY A 48 8.09 -14.39 -5.03
N PHE A 49 7.67 -14.93 -6.16
CA PHE A 49 7.55 -14.19 -7.40
C PHE A 49 6.34 -14.66 -8.18
N HIS A 50 5.47 -13.71 -8.51
CA HIS A 50 4.30 -13.95 -9.33
C HIS A 50 4.36 -13.14 -10.62
N PRO A 51 4.42 -13.79 -11.79
CA PRO A 51 4.62 -13.10 -13.07
C PRO A 51 3.58 -12.05 -13.42
N SER A 52 2.33 -12.20 -12.98
CA SER A 52 1.27 -11.25 -13.31
C SER A 52 1.38 -9.93 -12.57
N ASP A 53 1.66 -9.97 -11.25
CA ASP A 53 1.57 -8.79 -10.40
C ASP A 53 2.90 -8.03 -10.31
N GLN A 54 3.98 -8.81 -10.08
CA GLN A 54 5.31 -8.22 -9.93
C GLN A 54 5.84 -7.75 -11.29
N GLY A 55 6.14 -6.46 -11.35
CA GLY A 55 6.63 -5.84 -12.56
C GLY A 55 5.60 -5.04 -13.36
N PHE A 56 4.30 -5.10 -13.04
CA PHE A 56 3.29 -4.33 -13.78
C PHE A 56 3.55 -2.82 -13.74
N ILE A 57 3.72 -2.24 -12.56
CA ILE A 57 4.04 -0.81 -12.42
C ILE A 57 5.42 -0.50 -13.00
N LEU A 58 6.39 -1.40 -12.82
CA LEU A 58 7.72 -1.22 -13.40
C LEU A 58 7.69 -1.25 -14.94
N ALA A 59 6.85 -2.10 -15.55
CA ALA A 59 6.67 -2.10 -17.01
C ALA A 59 6.11 -0.77 -17.52
N GLN A 60 5.11 -0.22 -16.83
CA GLN A 60 4.57 1.10 -17.16
C GLN A 60 5.61 2.22 -16.93
N ALA A 61 6.38 2.15 -15.82
CA ALA A 61 7.47 3.09 -15.54
C ALA A 61 8.56 3.02 -16.61
N TRP A 62 8.88 1.82 -17.10
CA TRP A 62 9.82 1.60 -18.20
C TRP A 62 9.38 2.31 -19.48
N ARG A 63 8.12 2.23 -19.84
CA ARG A 63 7.54 2.92 -21.01
C ARG A 63 7.58 4.44 -20.86
N VAL A 64 7.16 4.94 -19.68
CA VAL A 64 7.22 6.38 -19.36
C VAL A 64 8.67 6.89 -19.45
N LEU A 65 9.64 6.12 -18.94
CA LEU A 65 11.07 6.45 -19.04
C LEU A 65 11.56 6.55 -20.50
N HIS A 66 10.93 5.81 -21.41
CA HIS A 66 11.22 5.84 -22.84
C HIS A 66 10.36 6.84 -23.64
N GLY A 67 9.64 7.73 -22.95
CA GLY A 67 8.93 8.85 -23.55
C GLY A 67 7.53 8.52 -24.05
N GLU A 68 6.98 7.35 -23.74
CA GLU A 68 5.61 7.01 -24.11
C GLU A 68 4.61 7.80 -23.26
N VAL A 69 3.53 8.24 -23.90
CA VAL A 69 2.53 9.12 -23.30
C VAL A 69 1.42 8.29 -22.63
N PRO A 70 1.11 8.55 -21.35
CA PRO A 70 -0.01 7.92 -20.68
C PRO A 70 -1.31 8.04 -21.47
N HIS A 71 -2.08 6.98 -21.52
CA HIS A 71 -3.37 6.84 -22.20
C HIS A 71 -3.32 6.91 -23.74
N ALA A 72 -2.42 7.71 -24.31
CA ALA A 72 -2.18 7.72 -25.76
C ALA A 72 -1.46 6.44 -26.20
N ASP A 73 -0.30 6.16 -25.61
CA ASP A 73 0.51 4.97 -25.95
C ASP A 73 0.26 3.82 -24.97
N ILE A 74 -0.06 4.11 -23.70
CA ILE A 74 -0.23 3.15 -22.61
C ILE A 74 -1.68 3.15 -22.14
N ILE A 75 -2.41 2.07 -22.39
CA ILE A 75 -3.78 1.91 -21.88
C ILE A 75 -3.72 1.61 -20.37
N SER A 76 -4.56 2.34 -19.62
CA SER A 76 -4.69 2.10 -18.18
C SER A 76 -6.05 2.56 -17.64
N ALA A 77 -6.71 1.71 -16.87
CA ALA A 77 -7.92 2.06 -16.12
C ALA A 77 -7.67 3.07 -14.98
N ARG A 78 -6.39 3.43 -14.75
CA ARG A 78 -5.94 4.33 -13.68
C ARG A 78 -5.00 5.39 -14.23
N PRO A 79 -4.88 6.55 -13.56
CA PRO A 79 -3.79 7.47 -13.86
C PRO A 79 -2.43 6.78 -13.64
N LEU A 80 -1.45 7.11 -14.45
CA LEU A 80 -0.11 6.49 -14.41
C LEU A 80 0.85 7.19 -13.41
N GLY A 81 0.31 7.82 -12.37
CA GLY A 81 1.12 8.49 -11.34
C GLY A 81 2.09 7.56 -10.63
N SER A 82 1.69 6.31 -10.38
CA SER A 82 2.58 5.28 -9.82
C SER A 82 3.76 4.97 -10.76
N ALA A 83 3.49 4.79 -12.04
CA ALA A 83 4.54 4.57 -13.02
C ALA A 83 5.55 5.72 -13.04
N VAL A 84 5.07 6.97 -12.95
CA VAL A 84 5.94 8.16 -12.88
C VAL A 84 6.80 8.17 -11.62
N LEU A 85 6.23 7.79 -10.46
CA LEU A 85 7.00 7.69 -9.21
C LEU A 85 8.09 6.62 -9.31
N HIS A 86 7.77 5.46 -9.85
CA HIS A 86 8.67 4.32 -9.96
C HIS A 86 9.71 4.40 -11.10
N VAL A 87 9.73 5.49 -11.88
CA VAL A 87 10.88 5.79 -12.75
C VAL A 87 12.18 5.88 -11.94
N VAL A 88 12.12 6.33 -10.69
CA VAL A 88 13.28 6.44 -9.80
C VAL A 88 13.91 5.08 -9.49
N ASP A 89 13.15 3.98 -9.54
CA ASP A 89 13.62 2.63 -9.23
C ASP A 89 14.74 2.20 -10.19
N TYR A 90 14.68 2.66 -11.44
CA TYR A 90 15.71 2.40 -12.45
C TYR A 90 17.04 3.12 -12.20
N ALA A 91 17.05 4.11 -11.32
CA ALA A 91 18.26 4.83 -10.94
C ALA A 91 18.90 4.29 -9.65
N LEU A 92 18.28 3.31 -8.99
CA LEU A 92 18.81 2.75 -7.75
C LEU A 92 20.05 1.89 -8.00
N PRO A 93 21.07 1.94 -7.12
CA PRO A 93 22.28 1.14 -7.26
C PRO A 93 22.10 -0.29 -6.76
N MET A 94 20.99 -0.93 -7.12
CA MET A 94 20.62 -2.30 -6.71
C MET A 94 19.76 -2.95 -7.79
N PRO A 95 19.59 -4.30 -7.79
CA PRO A 95 18.68 -4.97 -8.72
C PRO A 95 17.30 -4.37 -8.69
N LEU A 96 16.69 -4.16 -9.86
CA LEU A 96 15.46 -3.37 -10.02
C LEU A 96 14.31 -3.87 -9.13
N PHE A 97 14.01 -5.18 -9.19
CA PHE A 97 12.89 -5.74 -8.42
C PHE A 97 13.14 -5.72 -6.92
N PHE A 98 14.37 -5.98 -6.49
CA PHE A 98 14.76 -5.87 -5.09
C PHE A 98 14.67 -4.41 -4.60
N GLY A 99 15.17 -3.46 -5.39
CA GLY A 99 15.15 -2.03 -5.06
C GLY A 99 13.73 -1.49 -4.95
N SER A 100 12.87 -1.86 -5.88
CA SER A 100 11.46 -1.47 -5.90
C SER A 100 10.69 -2.01 -4.69
N SER A 101 10.87 -3.28 -4.35
CA SER A 101 10.31 -3.90 -3.15
C SER A 101 10.77 -3.17 -1.88
N PHE A 102 12.08 -2.91 -1.76
CA PHE A 102 12.66 -2.18 -0.62
C PHE A 102 12.08 -0.77 -0.46
N LEU A 103 11.88 -0.03 -1.56
CA LEU A 103 11.24 1.30 -1.52
C LEU A 103 9.80 1.20 -1.04
N SER A 104 9.03 0.26 -1.56
CA SER A 104 7.65 0.02 -1.14
C SER A 104 7.53 -0.29 0.36
N MET A 105 8.51 -1.00 0.93
CA MET A 105 8.59 -1.20 2.39
C MET A 105 8.82 0.10 3.14
N ILE A 106 9.76 0.93 2.67
CA ILE A 106 10.02 2.24 3.28
C ILE A 106 8.75 3.10 3.24
N GLU A 107 8.02 3.12 2.14
CA GLU A 107 6.77 3.86 1.99
C GLU A 107 5.73 3.47 3.03
N ILE A 108 5.49 2.18 3.23
CA ILE A 108 4.52 1.69 4.24
C ILE A 108 4.98 2.01 5.67
N ILE A 109 6.28 1.89 5.98
CA ILE A 109 6.82 2.26 7.30
C ILE A 109 6.64 3.77 7.54
N VAL A 110 7.00 4.59 6.56
CA VAL A 110 6.88 6.06 6.63
C VAL A 110 5.40 6.46 6.74
N ALA A 111 4.51 5.83 6.00
CA ALA A 111 3.06 6.04 6.13
C ALA A 111 2.56 5.74 7.55
N THR A 112 2.99 4.63 8.13
CA THR A 112 2.63 4.25 9.51
C THR A 112 3.14 5.27 10.52
N ILE A 113 4.37 5.77 10.35
CA ILE A 113 4.96 6.84 11.15
C ILE A 113 4.14 8.14 11.02
N ALA A 114 3.80 8.51 9.79
CA ALA A 114 3.03 9.71 9.51
C ALA A 114 1.64 9.66 10.17
N PHE A 115 0.90 8.56 10.03
CA PHE A 115 -0.38 8.37 10.70
C PHE A 115 -0.25 8.35 12.23
N ALA A 116 0.75 7.67 12.78
CA ALA A 116 1.00 7.66 14.22
C ALA A 116 1.30 9.07 14.76
N THR A 117 2.09 9.85 14.03
CA THR A 117 2.41 11.25 14.35
C THR A 117 1.15 12.13 14.29
N LEU A 118 0.33 11.91 13.27
CA LEU A 118 -0.93 12.62 13.05
C LEU A 118 -1.94 12.35 14.18
N VAL A 119 -2.15 11.09 14.55
CA VAL A 119 -3.08 10.68 15.61
C VAL A 119 -2.61 11.15 16.99
N THR A 120 -1.32 11.01 17.30
CA THR A 120 -0.75 11.40 18.59
C THR A 120 -0.49 12.90 18.72
N ARG A 121 -0.34 13.61 17.61
CA ARG A 121 0.15 14.99 17.51
C ARG A 121 1.51 15.19 18.19
N ARG A 122 2.32 14.14 18.25
CA ARG A 122 3.69 14.16 18.79
C ARG A 122 4.67 14.03 17.65
N ARG A 123 5.74 14.84 17.72
CA ARG A 123 6.86 14.66 16.78
C ARG A 123 7.53 13.30 17.01
N VAL A 124 8.04 12.70 15.97
CA VAL A 124 8.78 11.42 16.04
C VAL A 124 9.89 11.49 17.10
N LEU A 125 10.61 12.62 17.16
CA LEU A 125 11.68 12.86 18.15
C LEU A 125 11.22 12.90 19.61
N ASP A 126 9.91 13.04 19.85
CA ASP A 126 9.32 13.03 21.19
C ASP A 126 8.79 11.64 21.60
N TRP A 127 8.98 10.63 20.75
CA TRP A 127 8.59 9.27 21.04
C TRP A 127 9.59 8.62 22.00
N GLY A 128 9.09 7.90 22.98
CA GLY A 128 9.89 6.99 23.78
C GLY A 128 9.98 5.61 23.13
N PRO A 129 10.83 4.72 23.64
CA PRO A 129 11.07 3.39 23.05
C PRO A 129 9.79 2.57 22.88
N GLY A 130 8.86 2.65 23.82
CA GLY A 130 7.58 1.92 23.69
C GLY A 130 6.70 2.40 22.52
N MET A 131 6.64 3.71 22.24
CA MET A 131 5.89 4.23 21.09
C MET A 131 6.59 3.84 19.79
N THR A 132 7.91 3.97 19.72
CA THR A 132 8.69 3.55 18.55
C THR A 132 8.49 2.06 18.27
N ALA A 133 8.53 1.20 19.31
CA ALA A 133 8.28 -0.22 19.18
C ALA A 133 6.85 -0.54 18.69
N MET A 134 5.83 0.16 19.19
CA MET A 134 4.45 -0.01 18.72
C MET A 134 4.29 0.39 17.25
N VAL A 135 4.95 1.47 16.80
CA VAL A 135 4.91 1.89 15.39
C VAL A 135 5.67 0.89 14.51
N ALA A 136 6.82 0.39 14.95
CA ALA A 136 7.56 -0.66 14.24
C ALA A 136 6.72 -1.95 14.12
N ALA A 137 6.04 -2.37 15.19
CA ALA A 137 5.13 -3.51 15.16
C ALA A 137 3.96 -3.31 14.19
N ALA A 138 3.33 -2.13 14.21
CA ALA A 138 2.26 -1.80 13.28
C ALA A 138 2.75 -1.83 11.82
N SER A 139 3.96 -1.31 11.56
CA SER A 139 4.60 -1.40 10.25
C SER A 139 4.82 -2.85 9.81
N LEU A 140 5.36 -3.70 10.68
CA LEU A 140 5.56 -5.13 10.38
C LEU A 140 4.26 -5.86 10.05
N ILE A 141 3.16 -5.55 10.76
CA ILE A 141 1.84 -6.11 10.44
C ILE A 141 1.40 -5.68 9.04
N ASN A 142 1.55 -4.40 8.70
CA ASN A 142 1.21 -3.91 7.37
C ASN A 142 2.04 -4.60 6.28
N LEU A 143 3.37 -4.68 6.47
CA LEU A 143 4.30 -5.30 5.52
C LEU A 143 4.04 -6.81 5.32
N ASN A 144 3.51 -7.50 6.32
CA ASN A 144 3.22 -8.93 6.24
C ASN A 144 1.91 -9.25 5.50
N ALA A 145 1.07 -8.25 5.22
CA ALA A 145 -0.28 -8.47 4.70
C ALA A 145 -0.37 -8.47 3.16
N PHE A 146 0.68 -8.02 2.46
CA PHE A 146 0.65 -7.81 1.01
C PHE A 146 2.02 -8.08 0.36
N PRO A 147 2.08 -8.38 -0.94
CA PRO A 147 3.34 -8.47 -1.65
C PRO A 147 4.04 -7.10 -1.64
N LEU A 148 5.31 -7.16 -1.34
CA LEU A 148 6.15 -5.98 -1.28
C LEU A 148 6.72 -5.74 -2.67
N MET A 149 6.06 -4.86 -3.42
CA MET A 149 6.42 -4.49 -4.78
C MET A 149 5.93 -3.08 -5.07
N ALA A 150 6.40 -2.46 -6.15
CA ALA A 150 5.81 -1.24 -6.70
C ALA A 150 4.31 -1.45 -6.93
N TRP A 151 3.48 -0.68 -6.23
CA TRP A 151 2.03 -0.84 -6.32
C TRP A 151 1.29 0.45 -6.00
N HIS A 152 0.43 0.86 -6.90
CA HIS A 152 -0.32 2.12 -6.79
C HIS A 152 -1.09 2.29 -5.47
N THR A 153 -1.48 1.22 -4.79
CA THR A 153 -2.12 1.32 -3.48
C THR A 153 -1.12 1.64 -2.37
N VAL A 154 0.11 1.12 -2.44
CA VAL A 154 1.21 1.42 -1.51
C VAL A 154 1.57 2.90 -1.60
N ASP A 155 1.79 3.39 -2.82
CA ASP A 155 2.14 4.79 -3.08
C ASP A 155 1.02 5.73 -2.61
N GLY A 156 -0.24 5.39 -2.91
CA GLY A 156 -1.40 6.17 -2.47
C GLY A 156 -1.51 6.26 -0.96
N ILE A 157 -1.21 5.19 -0.21
CA ILE A 157 -1.15 5.18 1.25
C ILE A 157 -0.05 6.12 1.73
N ALA A 158 1.16 6.03 1.17
CA ALA A 158 2.32 6.82 1.58
C ALA A 158 2.08 8.31 1.32
N LEU A 159 1.63 8.66 0.13
CA LEU A 159 1.31 10.04 -0.25
C LEU A 159 0.18 10.63 0.61
N THR A 160 -0.89 9.85 0.87
CA THR A 160 -1.99 10.28 1.72
C THR A 160 -1.52 10.51 3.16
N ALA A 161 -0.77 9.60 3.74
CA ALA A 161 -0.28 9.70 5.12
C ALA A 161 0.67 10.90 5.30
N CYS A 162 1.66 11.04 4.41
CA CYS A 162 2.61 12.14 4.42
C CYS A 162 1.91 13.49 4.13
N GLY A 163 0.99 13.50 3.18
CA GLY A 163 0.19 14.67 2.82
C GLY A 163 -0.67 15.15 3.99
N ALA A 164 -1.38 14.26 4.65
CA ALA A 164 -2.18 14.55 5.84
C ALA A 164 -1.34 15.06 7.02
N TRP A 165 -0.18 14.42 7.26
CA TRP A 165 0.76 14.85 8.29
C TRP A 165 1.31 16.26 8.02
N ALA A 166 1.73 16.54 6.78
CA ALA A 166 2.26 17.85 6.40
C ALA A 166 1.16 18.93 6.46
N LEU A 167 -0.08 18.61 6.04
CA LEU A 167 -1.24 19.49 6.16
C LEU A 167 -1.51 19.85 7.62
N ASP A 168 -1.57 18.85 8.54
CA ASP A 168 -1.77 19.10 9.98
C ASP A 168 -0.66 19.97 10.57
N ALA A 169 0.59 19.67 10.27
CA ALA A 169 1.74 20.45 10.71
C ALA A 169 1.65 21.90 10.21
N GLY A 170 1.33 22.08 8.92
CA GLY A 170 1.17 23.39 8.30
C GLY A 170 0.03 24.22 8.89
N LEU A 171 -1.11 23.57 9.19
CA LEU A 171 -2.26 24.22 9.82
C LEU A 171 -1.99 24.62 11.28
N ARG A 172 -1.32 23.77 12.06
CA ARG A 172 -1.01 24.03 13.47
C ARG A 172 0.09 25.07 13.67
N GLU A 173 1.11 25.03 12.81
CA GLU A 173 2.28 25.90 12.94
C GLU A 173 2.16 27.17 12.07
N GLY A 174 1.07 27.34 11.32
CA GLY A 174 0.87 28.49 10.44
C GLY A 174 1.81 28.49 9.21
N ARG A 175 2.44 27.36 8.87
CA ARG A 175 3.43 27.24 7.80
C ARG A 175 2.77 26.96 6.46
N ALA A 176 2.67 27.98 5.59
CA ALA A 176 2.05 27.86 4.28
C ALA A 176 2.72 26.80 3.39
N PHE A 177 4.06 26.70 3.43
CA PHE A 177 4.80 25.71 2.62
C PHE A 177 4.44 24.27 3.00
N ALA A 178 4.46 23.94 4.31
CA ALA A 178 4.10 22.60 4.77
C ALA A 178 2.63 22.27 4.43
N ARG A 179 1.72 23.24 4.61
CA ARG A 179 0.30 23.08 4.29
C ARG A 179 0.08 22.80 2.80
N ARG A 180 0.69 23.59 1.92
CA ARG A 180 0.58 23.40 0.45
C ARG A 180 1.29 22.14 0.00
N GLY A 181 2.47 21.83 0.53
CA GLY A 181 3.17 20.57 0.26
C GLY A 181 2.31 19.36 0.64
N GLY A 182 1.62 19.42 1.80
CA GLY A 182 0.66 18.39 2.18
C GLY A 182 -0.50 18.24 1.19
N LEU A 183 -1.04 19.35 0.68
CA LEU A 183 -2.10 19.33 -0.33
C LEU A 183 -1.60 18.81 -1.69
N VAL A 184 -0.39 19.17 -2.12
CA VAL A 184 0.25 18.58 -3.32
C VAL A 184 0.36 17.07 -3.18
N LEU A 185 0.82 16.55 -2.03
CA LEU A 185 0.93 15.10 -1.80
C LEU A 185 -0.44 14.41 -1.82
N LEU A 186 -1.49 15.03 -1.24
CA LEU A 186 -2.86 14.53 -1.35
C LEU A 186 -3.37 14.55 -2.80
N GLY A 187 -3.02 15.56 -3.59
CA GLY A 187 -3.28 15.60 -5.02
C GLY A 187 -2.55 14.49 -5.77
N CYS A 188 -1.26 14.28 -5.49
CA CYS A 188 -0.49 13.18 -6.07
C CYS A 188 -1.12 11.81 -5.76
N ALA A 189 -1.64 11.58 -4.55
CA ALA A 189 -2.30 10.32 -4.19
C ALA A 189 -3.49 10.00 -5.11
N VAL A 190 -4.25 11.02 -5.56
CA VAL A 190 -5.35 10.84 -6.53
C VAL A 190 -4.83 10.39 -7.89
N PHE A 191 -3.63 10.87 -8.29
CA PHE A 191 -3.01 10.51 -9.59
C PHE A 191 -2.26 9.19 -9.58
N VAL A 192 -1.98 8.67 -8.42
CA VAL A 192 -1.50 7.30 -8.27
C VAL A 192 -2.68 6.33 -8.41
N LYS A 193 -3.81 6.66 -7.79
CA LYS A 193 -5.04 5.87 -7.87
C LYS A 193 -6.24 6.73 -7.52
N GLN A 194 -7.21 6.86 -8.44
CA GLN A 194 -8.36 7.75 -8.27
C GLN A 194 -9.19 7.47 -7.01
N SER A 195 -9.17 6.26 -6.46
CA SER A 195 -9.88 5.94 -5.21
C SER A 195 -9.41 6.78 -4.02
N PHE A 196 -8.16 7.31 -4.03
CA PHE A 196 -7.66 8.20 -2.98
C PHE A 196 -8.25 9.62 -3.01
N ALA A 197 -9.13 9.93 -3.94
CA ALA A 197 -9.86 11.21 -3.98
C ALA A 197 -10.62 11.51 -2.68
N LEU A 198 -11.13 10.49 -1.98
CA LEU A 198 -11.81 10.65 -0.70
C LEU A 198 -10.90 11.28 0.37
N ALA A 199 -9.61 10.92 0.41
CA ALA A 199 -8.65 11.54 1.33
C ALA A 199 -8.40 13.02 0.98
N ALA A 200 -8.33 13.34 -0.32
CA ALA A 200 -8.21 14.72 -0.77
C ALA A 200 -9.44 15.55 -0.37
N VAL A 201 -10.66 15.01 -0.52
CA VAL A 201 -11.90 15.66 -0.07
C VAL A 201 -11.88 15.91 1.45
N ILE A 202 -11.50 14.92 2.26
CA ILE A 202 -11.38 15.08 3.71
C ILE A 202 -10.31 16.15 4.05
N GLY A 203 -9.19 16.16 3.33
CA GLY A 203 -8.14 17.17 3.49
C GLY A 203 -8.64 18.59 3.20
N VAL A 204 -9.45 18.76 2.15
CA VAL A 204 -10.11 20.06 1.82
C VAL A 204 -11.09 20.46 2.91
N LEU A 205 -11.95 19.54 3.37
CA LEU A 205 -12.89 19.82 4.45
C LEU A 205 -12.14 20.21 5.72
N TRP A 206 -11.06 19.52 6.05
CA TRP A 206 -10.23 19.88 7.18
C TRP A 206 -9.62 21.27 7.03
N LEU A 207 -9.05 21.59 5.87
CA LEU A 207 -8.53 22.93 5.55
C LEU A 207 -9.59 24.00 5.76
N LEU A 208 -10.78 23.85 5.16
CA LEU A 208 -11.85 24.84 5.19
C LEU A 208 -12.45 25.03 6.59
N LEU A 209 -12.52 23.96 7.38
CA LEU A 209 -13.11 23.96 8.72
C LEU A 209 -12.10 24.35 9.81
N HIS A 210 -10.80 24.38 9.50
CA HIS A 210 -9.77 24.72 10.49
C HIS A 210 -9.80 26.21 10.88
N PRO A 211 -9.72 26.56 12.18
CA PRO A 211 -9.79 27.96 12.65
C PRO A 211 -8.74 28.86 12.00
N ALA A 212 -7.50 28.36 11.82
CA ALA A 212 -6.41 29.12 11.20
C ALA A 212 -6.71 29.58 9.75
N THR A 213 -7.58 28.86 9.04
CA THR A 213 -7.98 29.20 7.67
C THR A 213 -9.11 30.23 7.64
N ARG A 214 -9.92 30.28 8.71
CA ARG A 214 -11.10 31.15 8.78
C ARG A 214 -10.74 32.60 9.08
N ALA A 215 -9.57 32.88 9.64
CA ALA A 215 -9.13 34.21 10.07
C ALA A 215 -8.41 34.98 8.96
N GLY A 216 -8.64 36.32 8.90
CA GLY A 216 -7.87 37.30 8.12
C GLY A 216 -8.47 37.70 6.77
N SER A 217 -8.13 38.92 6.35
CA SER A 217 -8.68 39.63 5.17
C SER A 217 -8.38 38.96 3.82
N ARG A 218 -7.27 38.19 3.70
CA ARG A 218 -6.87 37.50 2.45
C ARG A 218 -7.27 36.01 2.43
N ARG A 219 -8.37 35.65 3.14
CA ARG A 219 -8.81 34.25 3.25
C ARG A 219 -9.06 33.60 1.90
N ALA A 220 -9.83 34.25 1.02
CA ALA A 220 -10.18 33.71 -0.28
C ALA A 220 -8.94 33.38 -1.13
N LEU A 221 -7.97 34.31 -1.19
CA LEU A 221 -6.73 34.09 -1.94
C LEU A 221 -5.91 32.94 -1.35
N ARG A 222 -5.83 32.82 -0.01
CA ARG A 222 -5.11 31.72 0.64
C ARG A 222 -5.74 30.37 0.32
N VAL A 223 -7.06 30.26 0.42
CA VAL A 223 -7.81 29.05 0.08
C VAL A 223 -7.65 28.71 -1.40
N LEU A 224 -7.74 29.70 -2.30
CA LEU A 224 -7.50 29.50 -3.72
C LEU A 224 -6.10 28.92 -4.00
N LEU A 225 -5.06 29.50 -3.41
CA LEU A 225 -3.68 29.01 -3.58
C LEU A 225 -3.48 27.60 -2.97
N ASP A 226 -4.18 27.28 -1.90
CA ASP A 226 -4.17 25.96 -1.28
C ASP A 226 -4.90 24.92 -2.16
N LEU A 227 -6.04 25.29 -2.76
CA LEU A 227 -6.76 24.43 -3.73
C LEU A 227 -5.98 24.26 -5.04
N LEU A 228 -5.30 25.31 -5.51
CA LEU A 228 -4.40 25.19 -6.65
C LEU A 228 -3.22 24.25 -6.35
N ALA A 229 -2.68 24.27 -5.14
CA ALA A 229 -1.64 23.34 -4.74
C ALA A 229 -2.15 21.88 -4.76
N LEU A 230 -3.38 21.63 -4.30
CA LEU A 230 -4.01 20.31 -4.39
C LEU A 230 -4.23 19.86 -5.84
N GLY A 231 -4.71 20.77 -6.70
CA GLY A 231 -5.01 20.48 -8.10
C GLY A 231 -3.79 20.42 -9.02
N ALA A 232 -2.65 21.00 -8.58
CA ALA A 232 -1.46 21.14 -9.44
C ALA A 232 -0.95 19.82 -10.04
N PRO A 233 -0.82 18.70 -9.29
CA PRO A 233 -0.40 17.43 -9.89
C PRO A 233 -1.33 16.99 -11.02
N GLY A 234 -2.65 17.18 -10.83
CA GLY A 234 -3.65 16.84 -11.81
C GLY A 234 -3.61 17.68 -13.06
N LEU A 235 -3.50 18.96 -12.86
CA LEU A 235 -3.39 19.89 -13.99
C LEU A 235 -2.14 19.59 -14.83
N LEU A 236 -1.01 19.28 -14.17
CA LEU A 236 0.22 18.89 -14.88
C LEU A 236 0.05 17.58 -15.64
N TYR A 237 -0.59 16.57 -15.02
CA TYR A 237 -0.85 15.30 -15.67
C TYR A 237 -1.77 15.45 -16.88
N VAL A 238 -2.91 16.13 -16.72
CA VAL A 238 -3.84 16.40 -17.82
C VAL A 238 -3.17 17.19 -18.94
N ALA A 239 -2.35 18.20 -18.61
CA ALA A 239 -1.60 18.96 -19.59
C ALA A 239 -0.62 18.07 -20.36
N TRP A 240 0.14 17.20 -19.67
CA TRP A 240 1.06 16.27 -20.32
C TRP A 240 0.34 15.33 -21.28
N VAL A 241 -0.73 14.66 -20.82
CA VAL A 241 -1.52 13.74 -21.65
C VAL A 241 -2.15 14.47 -22.83
N SER A 242 -2.70 15.68 -22.62
CA SER A 242 -3.31 16.48 -23.68
C SER A 242 -2.32 16.91 -24.74
N LEU A 243 -1.11 17.33 -24.33
CA LEU A 243 -0.03 17.69 -25.25
C LEU A 243 0.46 16.49 -26.06
N GLY A 244 0.34 15.28 -25.52
CA GLY A 244 0.62 14.02 -26.21
C GLY A 244 -0.54 13.46 -27.01
N GLY A 245 -1.67 14.16 -27.09
CA GLY A 245 -2.84 13.77 -27.90
C GLY A 245 -3.78 12.73 -27.24
N GLY A 246 -3.54 12.33 -25.98
CA GLY A 246 -4.27 11.26 -25.30
C GLY A 246 -5.41 11.72 -24.39
N PHE A 247 -5.94 12.93 -24.54
CA PHE A 247 -6.96 13.46 -23.62
C PHE A 247 -8.29 12.70 -23.69
N THR A 248 -8.79 12.41 -24.89
CA THR A 248 -10.04 11.67 -25.08
C THR A 248 -9.91 10.25 -24.53
N GLU A 249 -8.83 9.57 -24.88
CA GLU A 249 -8.48 8.22 -24.44
C GLU A 249 -8.35 8.17 -22.92
N MET A 250 -7.72 9.18 -22.30
CA MET A 250 -7.63 9.31 -20.85
C MET A 250 -9.03 9.34 -20.20
N VAL A 251 -9.93 10.16 -20.72
CA VAL A 251 -11.28 10.28 -20.16
C VAL A 251 -12.03 8.95 -20.29
N GLU A 252 -11.99 8.32 -21.46
CA GLU A 252 -12.67 7.04 -21.71
C GLU A 252 -12.10 5.92 -20.82
N GLN A 253 -10.78 5.80 -20.74
CA GLN A 253 -10.12 4.76 -19.96
C GLN A 253 -10.35 4.95 -18.46
N LEU A 254 -10.24 6.17 -17.93
CA LEU A 254 -10.45 6.44 -16.49
C LEU A 254 -11.91 6.29 -16.05
N THR A 255 -12.86 6.52 -16.94
CA THR A 255 -14.30 6.38 -16.63
C THR A 255 -14.83 4.98 -16.88
N GLY A 256 -14.24 4.22 -17.81
CA GLY A 256 -14.70 2.89 -18.21
C GLY A 256 -14.70 1.85 -17.08
N GLY A 257 -13.77 1.94 -16.15
CA GLY A 257 -13.68 1.03 -14.98
C GLY A 257 -14.56 1.42 -13.79
N VAL A 258 -15.09 2.64 -13.74
CA VAL A 258 -15.81 3.17 -12.55
C VAL A 258 -17.04 2.36 -12.15
N PRO A 259 -17.92 1.90 -13.06
CA PRO A 259 -19.10 1.12 -12.70
C PRO A 259 -18.74 -0.18 -11.97
N ALA A 260 -17.80 -0.95 -12.48
CA ALA A 260 -17.36 -2.23 -11.88
C ALA A 260 -16.77 -2.05 -10.47
N TYR A 261 -16.00 -0.97 -10.27
CA TYR A 261 -15.48 -0.63 -8.94
C TYR A 261 -16.58 -0.15 -7.99
N GLY A 262 -17.57 0.60 -8.49
CA GLY A 262 -18.72 1.07 -7.71
C GLY A 262 -19.60 -0.07 -7.21
N GLU A 263 -19.95 -1.01 -8.08
CA GLU A 263 -20.71 -2.21 -7.73
C GLU A 263 -19.97 -3.05 -6.68
N ARG A 264 -18.67 -3.27 -6.87
CA ARG A 264 -17.84 -3.99 -5.91
C ARG A 264 -17.77 -3.30 -4.55
N LEU A 265 -17.68 -1.97 -4.54
CA LEU A 265 -17.67 -1.18 -3.32
C LEU A 265 -18.96 -1.38 -2.51
N LEU A 266 -20.10 -1.28 -3.18
CA LEU A 266 -21.42 -1.45 -2.55
C LEU A 266 -21.60 -2.88 -2.04
N GLY A 267 -21.24 -3.89 -2.84
CA GLY A 267 -21.35 -5.30 -2.46
C GLY A 267 -20.50 -5.64 -1.23
N LEU A 268 -19.25 -5.23 -1.20
CA LEU A 268 -18.32 -5.57 -0.10
C LEU A 268 -18.67 -4.95 1.26
N TRP A 269 -19.16 -3.70 1.26
CA TRP A 269 -19.33 -2.94 2.48
C TRP A 269 -20.78 -2.82 2.96
N LEU A 270 -21.76 -2.96 2.08
CA LEU A 270 -23.18 -2.76 2.38
C LEU A 270 -24.03 -4.03 2.25
N GLU A 271 -23.66 -4.95 1.37
CA GLU A 271 -24.44 -6.15 1.07
C GLU A 271 -24.00 -7.39 1.85
N ASP A 272 -22.76 -7.40 2.37
CA ASP A 272 -22.28 -8.50 3.22
C ASP A 272 -22.24 -8.12 4.71
N PRO A 273 -23.39 -8.13 5.42
CA PRO A 273 -23.43 -7.91 6.86
C PRO A 273 -22.75 -9.05 7.64
N GLU A 274 -22.30 -10.12 6.97
CA GLU A 274 -21.54 -11.20 7.59
C GLU A 274 -20.22 -10.71 8.20
N VAL A 275 -19.65 -9.64 7.69
CA VAL A 275 -18.50 -8.96 8.32
C VAL A 275 -18.85 -8.48 9.73
N LEU A 276 -20.08 -8.02 9.96
CA LEU A 276 -20.55 -7.57 11.27
C LEU A 276 -21.11 -8.71 12.14
N THR A 277 -21.78 -9.69 11.54
CA THR A 277 -22.50 -10.76 12.26
C THR A 277 -21.67 -12.02 12.45
N LYS A 278 -20.71 -12.28 11.58
CA LYS A 278 -19.73 -13.37 11.69
C LYS A 278 -18.35 -12.89 12.15
N ALA A 279 -18.25 -11.64 12.66
CA ALA A 279 -17.03 -11.24 13.38
C ALA A 279 -16.80 -12.31 14.45
N PRO A 280 -15.80 -13.16 14.31
CA PRO A 280 -15.74 -14.35 15.13
C PRO A 280 -15.57 -13.90 16.57
N VAL A 281 -16.33 -14.50 17.47
CA VAL A 281 -16.27 -14.27 18.92
C VAL A 281 -14.83 -14.24 19.44
N ARG A 282 -13.92 -14.92 18.77
CA ARG A 282 -12.48 -14.94 19.04
C ARG A 282 -11.78 -13.60 18.83
N GLU A 283 -12.05 -12.93 17.71
CA GLU A 283 -11.39 -11.65 17.35
C GLU A 283 -11.94 -10.54 18.25
N LEU A 284 -13.25 -10.55 18.50
CA LEU A 284 -13.87 -9.65 19.47
C LEU A 284 -13.34 -9.89 20.88
N SER A 285 -13.13 -11.14 21.31
CA SER A 285 -12.54 -11.45 22.62
C SER A 285 -11.08 -11.02 22.73
N PHE A 286 -10.29 -11.10 21.66
CA PHE A 286 -8.94 -10.57 21.61
C PHE A 286 -8.92 -9.04 21.81
N PHE A 287 -9.77 -8.30 21.11
CA PHE A 287 -9.87 -6.85 21.29
C PHE A 287 -10.49 -6.47 22.62
N ALA A 288 -11.45 -7.25 23.10
CA ALA A 288 -11.96 -7.09 24.45
C ALA A 288 -10.86 -7.30 25.49
N ALA A 289 -9.99 -8.31 25.33
CA ALA A 289 -8.83 -8.53 26.19
C ALA A 289 -7.85 -7.34 26.15
N ILE A 290 -7.54 -6.82 24.95
CA ILE A 290 -6.70 -5.61 24.81
C ILE A 290 -7.38 -4.41 25.47
N ALA A 291 -8.69 -4.21 25.25
CA ALA A 291 -9.44 -3.12 25.87
C ALA A 291 -9.46 -3.25 27.41
N VAL A 292 -9.65 -4.46 27.94
CA VAL A 292 -9.58 -4.77 29.38
C VAL A 292 -8.19 -4.47 29.93
N VAL A 293 -7.12 -4.86 29.23
CA VAL A 293 -5.73 -4.54 29.61
C VAL A 293 -5.52 -3.02 29.66
N LEU A 294 -5.97 -2.30 28.64
CA LEU A 294 -5.85 -0.85 28.59
C LEU A 294 -6.65 -0.17 29.70
N LEU A 295 -7.85 -0.65 29.98
CA LEU A 295 -8.69 -0.18 31.09
C LEU A 295 -8.02 -0.48 32.43
N ALA A 296 -7.54 -1.71 32.64
CA ALA A 296 -6.87 -2.13 33.87
C ALA A 296 -5.60 -1.33 34.16
N VAL A 297 -4.79 -1.04 33.11
CA VAL A 297 -3.63 -0.15 33.20
C VAL A 297 -4.02 1.27 33.57
N ARG A 298 -5.28 1.66 33.38
CA ARG A 298 -5.76 3.03 33.57
C ARG A 298 -6.65 3.23 34.77
N LEU A 299 -7.18 2.17 35.37
CA LEU A 299 -7.92 2.28 36.63
C LEU A 299 -7.03 2.88 37.73
N PRO A 300 -7.52 3.83 38.54
CA PRO A 300 -6.74 4.46 39.59
C PRO A 300 -6.44 3.44 40.72
N GLY A 301 -5.26 2.79 40.60
CA GLY A 301 -4.79 1.81 41.59
C GLY A 301 -4.67 2.35 43.01
N ASP A 302 -4.56 3.67 43.15
CA ASP A 302 -4.47 4.36 44.44
C ASP A 302 -5.79 4.35 45.22
N ARG A 303 -6.95 4.24 44.52
CA ARG A 303 -8.26 4.12 45.15
C ARG A 303 -8.65 2.68 45.54
N LEU A 304 -8.02 1.68 44.95
CA LEU A 304 -8.34 0.26 45.13
C LEU A 304 -7.34 -0.47 46.05
N GLY A 305 -6.33 0.22 46.59
CA GLY A 305 -5.33 -0.36 47.49
C GLY A 305 -4.45 -1.46 46.82
N ALA A 306 -3.83 -2.30 47.62
CA ALA A 306 -2.93 -3.37 47.14
C ALA A 306 -3.66 -4.43 46.29
N ALA A 307 -4.88 -4.81 46.67
CA ALA A 307 -5.68 -5.80 45.95
C ALA A 307 -6.06 -5.34 44.54
N GLY A 308 -6.44 -4.07 44.37
CA GLY A 308 -6.76 -3.50 43.06
C GLY A 308 -5.52 -3.39 42.14
N ARG A 309 -4.33 -3.14 42.72
CA ARG A 309 -3.07 -3.18 41.96
C ARG A 309 -2.74 -4.60 41.48
N ALA A 310 -2.87 -5.59 42.35
CA ALA A 310 -2.64 -6.99 42.02
C ALA A 310 -3.62 -7.46 40.93
N ALA A 311 -4.93 -7.17 41.07
CA ALA A 311 -5.93 -7.49 40.06
C ALA A 311 -5.63 -6.82 38.70
N SER A 312 -5.17 -5.57 38.68
CA SER A 312 -4.76 -4.88 37.45
C SER A 312 -3.57 -5.57 36.76
N TRP A 313 -2.59 -6.05 37.54
CA TRP A 313 -1.45 -6.80 36.99
C TRP A 313 -1.87 -8.18 36.45
N VAL A 314 -2.73 -8.90 37.18
CA VAL A 314 -3.27 -10.19 36.70
C VAL A 314 -4.00 -10.00 35.37
N LEU A 315 -4.83 -8.98 35.23
CA LEU A 315 -5.53 -8.69 33.97
C LEU A 315 -4.56 -8.31 32.84
N VAL A 316 -3.49 -7.54 33.13
CA VAL A 316 -2.44 -7.21 32.14
C VAL A 316 -1.73 -8.47 31.66
N LEU A 317 -1.32 -9.34 32.60
CA LEU A 317 -0.61 -10.59 32.27
C LEU A 317 -1.53 -11.57 31.52
N ALA A 318 -2.78 -11.72 31.96
CA ALA A 318 -3.77 -12.57 31.29
C ALA A 318 -4.07 -12.07 29.85
N GLY A 319 -4.22 -10.76 29.68
CA GLY A 319 -4.41 -10.16 28.35
C GLY A 319 -3.17 -10.34 27.46
N ALA A 320 -1.96 -10.13 27.99
CA ALA A 320 -0.72 -10.37 27.25
C ALA A 320 -0.57 -11.86 26.87
N ALA A 321 -0.88 -12.77 27.78
CA ALA A 321 -0.89 -14.21 27.51
C ALA A 321 -1.91 -14.59 26.43
N ALA A 322 -3.13 -14.00 26.45
CA ALA A 322 -4.14 -14.20 25.43
C ALA A 322 -3.68 -13.71 24.06
N VAL A 323 -3.00 -12.56 24.00
CA VAL A 323 -2.39 -12.02 22.76
C VAL A 323 -1.33 -12.98 22.23
N VAL A 324 -0.38 -13.39 23.08
CA VAL A 324 0.69 -14.33 22.71
C VAL A 324 0.09 -15.65 22.22
N TRP A 325 -0.87 -16.20 22.97
CA TRP A 325 -1.57 -17.42 22.59
C TRP A 325 -2.22 -17.32 21.19
N THR A 326 -2.97 -16.25 20.95
CA THR A 326 -3.66 -16.04 19.67
C THR A 326 -2.69 -15.97 18.49
N VAL A 327 -1.50 -15.41 18.72
CA VAL A 327 -0.45 -15.29 17.72
C VAL A 327 0.25 -16.64 17.49
N VAL A 328 0.66 -17.32 18.56
CA VAL A 328 1.35 -18.62 18.48
C VAL A 328 0.46 -19.71 17.88
N ASP A 329 -0.85 -19.65 18.14
CA ASP A 329 -1.84 -20.56 17.57
C ASP A 329 -2.11 -20.31 16.05
N GLY A 330 -1.36 -19.41 15.42
CA GLY A 330 -1.43 -19.12 13.99
C GLY A 330 -2.71 -18.43 13.53
N ARG A 331 -3.61 -18.08 14.46
CA ARG A 331 -4.93 -17.49 14.16
C ARG A 331 -4.84 -16.09 13.61
N PHE A 332 -3.70 -15.43 13.78
CA PHE A 332 -3.41 -14.10 13.26
C PHE A 332 -2.94 -14.11 11.80
N THR A 333 -2.53 -15.27 11.30
CA THR A 333 -1.80 -15.36 10.03
C THR A 333 -2.68 -15.50 8.80
N GLY A 334 -3.98 -15.70 8.95
CA GLY A 334 -4.79 -16.22 7.85
C GLY A 334 -5.90 -15.33 7.34
N SER A 335 -6.29 -14.25 7.98
CA SER A 335 -7.52 -13.61 7.52
C SER A 335 -7.43 -12.09 7.37
N SER A 336 -7.76 -11.65 6.18
CA SER A 336 -8.23 -10.33 5.82
C SER A 336 -9.31 -9.79 6.79
N ARG A 337 -10.09 -10.66 7.44
CA ARG A 337 -11.13 -10.32 8.43
C ARG A 337 -10.66 -9.46 9.60
N TRP A 338 -9.39 -9.58 10.02
CA TRP A 338 -8.82 -8.72 11.04
C TRP A 338 -8.77 -7.26 10.63
N ALA A 339 -8.48 -6.99 9.38
CA ALA A 339 -8.42 -5.63 8.85
C ALA A 339 -9.80 -4.97 8.91
N ASP A 340 -10.86 -5.70 8.56
CA ASP A 340 -12.25 -5.22 8.60
C ASP A 340 -12.71 -4.94 10.04
N VAL A 341 -12.49 -5.89 10.94
CA VAL A 341 -12.83 -5.71 12.36
C VAL A 341 -12.12 -4.48 12.94
N LEU A 342 -10.83 -4.30 12.65
CA LEU A 342 -10.06 -3.14 13.09
C LEU A 342 -10.59 -1.84 12.49
N TRP A 343 -10.97 -1.86 11.22
CA TRP A 343 -11.58 -0.71 10.57
C TRP A 343 -12.87 -0.28 11.29
N TRP A 344 -13.75 -1.24 11.62
CA TRP A 344 -14.98 -0.96 12.37
C TRP A 344 -14.70 -0.47 13.80
N ILE A 345 -13.68 -1.01 14.48
CA ILE A 345 -13.28 -0.51 15.80
C ILE A 345 -12.83 0.95 15.71
N VAL A 346 -12.05 1.33 14.70
CA VAL A 346 -11.67 2.73 14.47
C VAL A 346 -12.90 3.55 14.11
N ALA A 347 -13.81 3.04 13.27
CA ALA A 347 -15.05 3.71 12.87
C ALA A 347 -15.93 4.08 14.08
N VAL A 348 -16.06 3.17 15.05
CA VAL A 348 -16.77 3.44 16.32
C VAL A 348 -15.96 4.38 17.23
N SER A 349 -14.63 4.23 17.28
CA SER A 349 -13.76 5.05 18.13
C SER A 349 -13.72 6.51 17.71
N VAL A 350 -13.91 6.82 16.43
CA VAL A 350 -13.92 8.19 15.90
C VAL A 350 -15.06 9.03 16.48
N PRO A 351 -16.35 8.65 16.37
CA PRO A 351 -17.44 9.44 16.95
C PRO A 351 -17.38 9.49 18.49
N VAL A 352 -16.96 8.40 19.16
CA VAL A 352 -16.76 8.42 20.63
C VAL A 352 -15.69 9.45 21.00
N ASN A 353 -14.57 9.48 20.29
CA ASN A 353 -13.51 10.46 20.54
C ASN A 353 -13.99 11.89 20.23
N ALA A 354 -14.78 12.07 19.17
CA ALA A 354 -15.39 13.37 18.83
C ALA A 354 -16.34 13.87 19.93
N ALA A 355 -17.20 13.01 20.44
CA ALA A 355 -18.15 13.32 21.50
C ALA A 355 -17.44 13.69 22.82
N VAL A 356 -16.46 12.89 23.25
CA VAL A 356 -15.70 13.11 24.49
C VAL A 356 -14.85 14.39 24.41
N ARG A 357 -14.18 14.61 23.29
CA ARG A 357 -13.25 15.75 23.13
C ARG A 357 -13.90 16.99 22.54
N ARG A 358 -15.15 16.90 22.08
CA ARG A 358 -15.88 17.99 21.38
C ARG A 358 -15.07 18.58 20.21
N LYS A 359 -14.31 17.74 19.50
CA LYS A 359 -13.46 18.11 18.36
C LYS A 359 -13.49 17.02 17.32
N VAL A 360 -13.52 17.39 16.05
CA VAL A 360 -13.46 16.45 14.93
C VAL A 360 -12.09 15.74 14.93
N PRO A 361 -12.02 14.41 15.02
CA PRO A 361 -10.77 13.66 15.01
C PRO A 361 -10.29 13.39 13.57
N TRP A 362 -9.89 14.44 12.86
CA TRP A 362 -9.49 14.40 11.45
C TRP A 362 -8.50 13.28 11.12
N ALA A 363 -7.55 13.03 12.02
CA ALA A 363 -6.60 11.94 11.87
C ALA A 363 -7.27 10.57 11.76
N GLY A 364 -8.24 10.30 12.64
CA GLY A 364 -9.01 9.05 12.61
C GLY A 364 -9.86 8.93 11.35
N LEU A 365 -10.49 10.03 10.91
CA LEU A 365 -11.25 10.05 9.65
C LEU A 365 -10.37 9.76 8.43
N LEU A 366 -9.15 10.33 8.38
CA LEU A 366 -8.21 10.07 7.29
C LEU A 366 -7.71 8.62 7.28
N VAL A 367 -7.42 8.04 8.45
CA VAL A 367 -7.05 6.62 8.53
C VAL A 367 -8.20 5.72 8.06
N LEU A 368 -9.43 6.03 8.48
CA LEU A 368 -10.63 5.28 8.02
C LEU A 368 -10.83 5.38 6.52
N ALA A 369 -10.75 6.59 5.98
CA ALA A 369 -10.89 6.82 4.55
C ALA A 369 -9.78 6.10 3.76
N THR A 370 -8.53 6.16 4.24
CA THR A 370 -7.43 5.45 3.60
C THR A 370 -7.66 3.93 3.64
N GLY A 371 -8.09 3.38 4.78
CA GLY A 371 -8.45 1.96 4.88
C GLY A 371 -9.55 1.56 3.90
N PHE A 372 -10.60 2.36 3.82
CA PHE A 372 -11.69 2.14 2.87
C PHE A 372 -11.22 2.17 1.40
N MET A 373 -10.41 3.15 1.03
CA MET A 373 -9.88 3.27 -0.33
C MET A 373 -8.92 2.15 -0.73
N THR A 374 -8.18 1.58 0.24
CA THR A 374 -7.29 0.45 -0.02
C THR A 374 -8.04 -0.85 -0.30
N SER A 375 -9.25 -1.01 0.26
CA SER A 375 -10.10 -2.17 -0.01
C SER A 375 -10.76 -2.15 -1.40
N LEU A 376 -10.64 -1.04 -2.14
CA LEU A 376 -11.03 -0.95 -3.55
C LEU A 376 -9.95 -1.47 -4.50
N SER A 377 -9.02 -2.27 -4.02
CA SER A 377 -7.98 -2.89 -4.84
C SER A 377 -8.44 -4.26 -5.31
N TRP A 378 -8.14 -4.60 -6.57
CA TRP A 378 -8.41 -5.93 -7.10
C TRP A 378 -7.68 -6.99 -6.28
N GLY A 379 -8.41 -8.03 -5.86
CA GLY A 379 -7.86 -9.10 -5.03
C GLY A 379 -7.68 -8.79 -3.54
N ASN A 380 -7.88 -7.54 -3.11
CA ASN A 380 -7.77 -7.10 -1.72
C ASN A 380 -9.04 -6.37 -1.29
N ASP A 381 -10.07 -7.12 -0.95
CA ASP A 381 -11.39 -6.59 -0.58
C ASP A 381 -11.41 -5.98 0.82
N THR A 382 -10.27 -5.93 1.49
CA THR A 382 -10.14 -5.49 2.88
C THR A 382 -8.94 -4.56 3.05
N PRO A 383 -8.90 -3.69 4.07
CA PRO A 383 -7.81 -2.76 4.30
C PRO A 383 -6.53 -3.43 4.87
N THR A 384 -6.13 -4.58 4.31
CA THR A 384 -5.02 -5.41 4.80
C THR A 384 -3.70 -4.67 4.92
N LEU A 385 -3.37 -3.80 3.96
CA LEU A 385 -2.15 -2.97 3.99
C LEU A 385 -2.09 -1.98 5.16
N LEU A 386 -3.21 -1.73 5.83
CA LEU A 386 -3.32 -0.81 6.97
C LEU A 386 -3.68 -1.52 8.28
N THR A 387 -3.71 -2.84 8.34
CA THR A 387 -4.11 -3.61 9.52
C THR A 387 -3.38 -3.14 10.78
N GLY A 388 -2.06 -3.03 10.73
CA GLY A 388 -1.25 -2.54 11.85
C GLY A 388 -1.50 -1.06 12.16
N THR A 389 -1.67 -0.21 11.15
CA THR A 389 -2.00 1.21 11.32
C THR A 389 -3.38 1.38 11.95
N LEU A 390 -4.38 0.59 11.54
CA LEU A 390 -5.72 0.59 12.13
C LEU A 390 -5.67 0.15 13.59
N ALA A 391 -4.95 -0.92 13.92
CA ALA A 391 -4.76 -1.38 15.29
C ALA A 391 -4.13 -0.29 16.16
N LEU A 392 -3.04 0.31 15.70
CA LEU A 392 -2.37 1.40 16.40
C LEU A 392 -3.28 2.61 16.58
N THR A 393 -4.06 2.99 15.55
CA THR A 393 -5.00 4.11 15.60
C THR A 393 -6.11 3.85 16.60
N ALA A 394 -6.70 2.66 16.62
CA ALA A 394 -7.70 2.25 17.60
C ALA A 394 -7.15 2.40 19.03
N LEU A 395 -5.96 1.85 19.29
CA LEU A 395 -5.29 1.95 20.59
C LEU A 395 -5.05 3.40 21.01
N LEU A 396 -4.59 4.23 20.09
CA LEU A 396 -4.31 5.65 20.36
C LEU A 396 -5.59 6.46 20.61
N LEU A 397 -6.65 6.26 19.81
CA LEU A 397 -7.94 6.93 20.01
C LEU A 397 -8.58 6.52 21.33
N LEU A 398 -8.62 5.24 21.65
CA LEU A 398 -9.10 4.74 22.95
C LEU A 398 -8.26 5.29 24.09
N SER A 399 -6.95 5.44 23.89
CA SER A 399 -6.06 6.02 24.89
C SER A 399 -6.36 7.48 25.21
N HIS A 400 -7.00 8.21 24.33
CA HIS A 400 -7.40 9.58 24.55
C HIS A 400 -8.69 9.73 25.39
N VAL A 401 -9.50 8.69 25.45
CA VAL A 401 -10.78 8.70 26.20
C VAL A 401 -10.57 8.42 27.69
N VAL A 402 -9.50 7.71 28.04
CA VAL A 402 -9.22 7.28 29.43
C VAL A 402 -8.10 8.14 30.08
N PRO A 403 -8.29 8.73 31.25
CA PRO A 403 -7.33 9.61 31.88
C PRO A 403 -6.00 8.91 32.28
N PRO A 404 -4.86 9.60 32.21
CA PRO A 404 -3.55 9.00 32.42
C PRO A 404 -3.21 8.76 33.92
N ARG A 405 -2.53 7.64 34.20
CA ARG A 405 -1.89 7.29 35.48
C ARG A 405 -0.53 7.98 35.72
N PRO A 406 0.02 7.89 36.97
CA PRO A 406 1.32 8.45 37.31
C PRO A 406 2.44 8.04 36.33
N ARG A 407 3.36 8.97 36.09
CA ARG A 407 4.31 8.93 34.96
C ARG A 407 5.26 7.72 34.88
N LEU A 408 5.65 7.14 36.03
CA LEU A 408 6.68 6.08 36.06
C LEU A 408 6.14 4.72 35.62
N ALA A 409 5.01 4.28 36.17
CA ALA A 409 4.36 3.02 35.80
C ALA A 409 3.96 2.98 34.32
N ARG A 410 3.56 4.14 33.78
CA ARG A 410 3.17 4.30 32.37
C ARG A 410 4.32 4.03 31.41
N ARG A 411 5.56 4.45 31.71
CA ARG A 411 6.72 4.27 30.83
C ARG A 411 7.08 2.79 30.70
N TRP A 412 7.15 2.09 31.81
CA TRP A 412 7.50 0.66 31.82
C TRP A 412 6.42 -0.20 31.15
N VAL A 413 5.13 0.04 31.44
CA VAL A 413 4.03 -0.69 30.78
C VAL A 413 4.03 -0.43 29.27
N THR A 414 4.23 0.81 28.84
CA THR A 414 4.27 1.12 27.40
C THR A 414 5.48 0.49 26.73
N ALA A 415 6.66 0.50 27.39
CA ALA A 415 7.87 -0.13 26.86
C ALA A 415 7.70 -1.66 26.76
N THR A 416 7.19 -2.30 27.81
CA THR A 416 6.94 -3.75 27.81
C THR A 416 5.91 -4.14 26.77
N ALA A 417 4.78 -3.43 26.69
CA ALA A 417 3.75 -3.67 25.68
C ALA A 417 4.30 -3.48 24.26
N GLY A 418 5.12 -2.44 24.03
CA GLY A 418 5.77 -2.22 22.75
C GLY A 418 6.76 -3.33 22.37
N LEU A 419 7.60 -3.76 23.29
CA LEU A 419 8.54 -4.86 23.06
C LEU A 419 7.81 -6.18 22.80
N THR A 420 6.76 -6.48 23.57
CA THR A 420 5.92 -7.66 23.34
C THR A 420 5.26 -7.58 21.96
N ALA A 421 4.74 -6.43 21.57
CA ALA A 421 4.14 -6.24 20.25
C ALA A 421 5.16 -6.49 19.12
N VAL A 422 6.40 -5.98 19.25
CA VAL A 422 7.47 -6.24 18.25
C VAL A 422 7.83 -7.72 18.19
N ALA A 423 8.00 -8.38 19.34
CA ALA A 423 8.31 -9.80 19.39
C ALA A 423 7.21 -10.67 18.76
N VAL A 424 5.95 -10.34 19.07
CA VAL A 424 4.77 -11.01 18.52
C VAL A 424 4.69 -10.80 17.00
N CYS A 425 4.87 -9.57 16.53
CA CYS A 425 4.83 -9.26 15.09
C CYS A 425 5.99 -9.91 14.34
N GLY A 426 7.18 -9.93 14.93
CA GLY A 426 8.34 -10.65 14.37
C GLY A 426 8.05 -12.15 14.21
N TRP A 427 7.44 -12.76 15.22
CA TRP A 427 7.01 -14.15 15.15
C TRP A 427 5.97 -14.39 14.05
N VAL A 428 4.93 -13.54 13.95
CA VAL A 428 3.91 -13.64 12.90
C VAL A 428 4.53 -13.57 11.51
N VAL A 429 5.42 -12.60 11.28
CA VAL A 429 6.14 -12.45 10.00
C VAL A 429 6.91 -13.71 9.66
N VAL A 430 7.67 -14.26 10.61
CA VAL A 430 8.45 -15.49 10.40
C VAL A 430 7.53 -16.67 10.09
N VAL A 431 6.54 -16.95 10.94
CA VAL A 431 5.67 -18.14 10.80
C VAL A 431 4.86 -18.07 9.51
N ARG A 432 4.26 -16.93 9.20
CA ARG A 432 3.47 -16.80 7.97
C ARG A 432 4.32 -16.98 6.73
N HIS A 433 5.49 -16.37 6.72
CA HIS A 433 6.39 -16.45 5.57
C HIS A 433 6.91 -17.88 5.34
N ASP A 434 7.19 -18.62 6.41
CA ASP A 434 7.59 -20.02 6.31
C ASP A 434 6.46 -20.92 5.78
N GLN A 435 5.21 -20.55 5.99
CA GLN A 435 4.05 -21.30 5.50
C GLN A 435 3.69 -21.02 4.03
N ALA A 436 3.69 -19.75 3.62
CA ALA A 436 3.38 -19.37 2.25
C ALA A 436 3.85 -17.93 1.96
N ALA A 437 4.60 -17.73 0.89
CA ALA A 437 4.82 -16.42 0.31
C ALA A 437 3.59 -15.98 -0.51
N TYR A 438 3.56 -14.71 -0.93
CA TYR A 438 2.46 -14.21 -1.74
C TYR A 438 2.44 -14.90 -3.11
N LEU A 439 1.31 -15.57 -3.41
CA LEU A 439 1.08 -16.29 -4.66
C LEU A 439 2.26 -17.19 -5.07
N ASP A 440 2.94 -17.75 -4.05
CA ASP A 440 4.05 -18.68 -4.22
C ASP A 440 4.04 -19.70 -3.07
N LEU A 441 4.96 -20.64 -3.08
CA LEU A 441 5.10 -21.70 -2.07
C LEU A 441 5.66 -21.16 -0.77
N GLY A 442 5.72 -22.01 0.27
CA GLY A 442 6.40 -21.71 1.52
C GLY A 442 7.91 -21.47 1.31
N HIS A 443 8.48 -20.67 2.19
CA HIS A 443 9.85 -20.17 2.12
C HIS A 443 10.91 -21.26 1.86
N ASP A 444 10.76 -22.43 2.45
CA ASP A 444 11.64 -23.59 2.29
C ASP A 444 11.70 -24.15 0.86
N ARG A 445 10.67 -23.86 0.05
CA ARG A 445 10.55 -24.28 -1.34
C ARG A 445 10.98 -23.21 -2.36
N LEU A 446 11.30 -22.00 -1.89
CA LEU A 446 11.74 -20.90 -2.75
C LEU A 446 13.26 -20.90 -2.86
N THR A 447 13.79 -21.86 -3.59
CA THR A 447 15.23 -22.17 -3.64
C THR A 447 15.96 -21.59 -4.84
N ALA A 448 15.24 -21.25 -5.91
CA ALA A 448 15.82 -20.74 -7.15
C ALA A 448 15.94 -19.22 -7.13
N ASP A 449 17.09 -18.66 -7.52
CA ASP A 449 17.34 -17.22 -7.62
C ASP A 449 17.10 -16.75 -9.06
N LEU A 450 16.17 -15.83 -9.26
CA LEU A 450 15.86 -15.26 -10.57
C LEU A 450 17.00 -14.40 -11.14
N GLY A 451 17.98 -14.06 -10.31
CA GLY A 451 19.23 -13.42 -10.76
C GLY A 451 20.02 -14.25 -11.76
N ASP A 452 19.89 -15.57 -11.72
CA ASP A 452 20.52 -16.49 -12.68
C ASP A 452 19.92 -16.33 -14.10
N VAL A 453 18.68 -15.79 -14.19
CA VAL A 453 17.99 -15.54 -15.46
C VAL A 453 18.11 -14.10 -15.91
N SER A 454 18.00 -13.14 -14.97
CA SER A 454 18.09 -11.71 -15.25
C SER A 454 18.74 -10.93 -14.10
N PRO A 455 19.76 -10.10 -14.36
CA PRO A 455 20.39 -9.23 -13.35
C PRO A 455 19.41 -8.28 -12.67
N ALA A 456 18.36 -7.83 -13.37
CA ALA A 456 17.31 -6.97 -12.81
C ALA A 456 16.52 -7.65 -11.68
N MET A 457 16.48 -8.98 -11.67
CA MET A 457 15.75 -9.82 -10.71
C MET A 457 16.69 -10.47 -9.67
N ALA A 458 17.97 -10.10 -9.63
CA ALA A 458 18.94 -10.70 -8.73
C ALA A 458 18.50 -10.57 -7.26
N GLY A 459 18.63 -11.66 -6.51
CA GLY A 459 18.24 -11.75 -5.10
C GLY A 459 16.77 -12.11 -4.88
N ILE A 460 15.92 -12.14 -5.90
CA ILE A 460 14.52 -12.61 -5.80
C ILE A 460 14.49 -14.13 -5.92
N ARG A 461 13.95 -14.78 -4.90
CA ARG A 461 13.84 -16.23 -4.82
C ARG A 461 12.43 -16.73 -5.06
N THR A 462 12.29 -17.77 -5.85
CA THR A 462 11.00 -18.36 -6.20
C THR A 462 11.08 -19.90 -6.21
N ASN A 463 9.94 -20.54 -6.42
CA ASN A 463 9.87 -21.99 -6.59
C ASN A 463 10.45 -22.42 -7.95
N PRO A 464 10.90 -23.70 -8.08
CA PRO A 464 11.51 -24.20 -9.33
C PRO A 464 10.61 -24.12 -10.56
N SER A 465 9.28 -24.17 -10.39
CA SER A 465 8.34 -24.07 -11.52
C SER A 465 8.30 -22.67 -12.10
N THR A 466 8.17 -21.65 -11.23
CA THR A 466 8.22 -20.25 -11.63
C THR A 466 9.60 -19.91 -12.23
N PHE A 467 10.69 -20.38 -11.61
CA PHE A 467 12.04 -20.20 -12.16
C PHE A 467 12.15 -20.73 -13.59
N ARG A 468 11.76 -21.99 -13.81
CA ARG A 468 11.78 -22.62 -15.15
C ARG A 468 10.94 -21.85 -16.15
N TYR A 469 9.78 -21.34 -15.73
CA TYR A 469 8.91 -20.54 -16.58
C TYR A 469 9.59 -19.24 -17.04
N VAL A 470 10.23 -18.52 -16.11
CA VAL A 470 10.98 -17.28 -16.42
C VAL A 470 12.21 -17.58 -17.29
N GLU A 471 12.94 -18.66 -16.99
CA GLU A 471 14.07 -19.16 -17.79
C GLU A 471 13.64 -19.48 -19.23
N GLN A 472 12.47 -20.10 -19.42
CA GLN A 472 11.94 -20.36 -20.76
C GLN A 472 11.67 -19.08 -21.54
N ILE A 473 11.14 -18.03 -20.91
CA ILE A 473 10.97 -16.73 -21.58
C ILE A 473 12.34 -16.26 -22.09
N ARG A 474 13.37 -16.25 -21.25
CA ARG A 474 14.73 -15.87 -21.64
C ARG A 474 15.25 -16.72 -22.81
N GLY A 475 15.12 -18.04 -22.72
CA GLY A 475 15.51 -18.96 -23.78
C GLY A 475 14.77 -18.72 -25.11
N CYS A 476 13.49 -18.34 -25.04
CA CYS A 476 12.71 -17.98 -26.22
C CYS A 476 13.20 -16.70 -26.88
N LEU A 477 13.54 -15.70 -26.07
CA LEU A 477 14.13 -14.44 -26.56
C LEU A 477 15.46 -14.66 -27.26
N ASP A 478 16.31 -15.51 -26.70
CA ASP A 478 17.62 -15.84 -27.28
C ASP A 478 17.50 -16.68 -28.56
N ARG A 479 16.48 -17.56 -28.62
CA ARG A 479 16.24 -18.43 -29.79
C ARG A 479 15.56 -17.72 -30.96
N PHE A 480 14.73 -16.72 -30.67
CA PHE A 480 13.93 -15.99 -31.64
C PHE A 480 14.11 -14.47 -31.47
N PRO A 481 15.32 -13.93 -31.71
CA PRO A 481 15.57 -12.52 -31.51
C PRO A 481 14.71 -11.66 -32.43
N ALA A 482 14.04 -10.66 -31.88
CA ALA A 482 13.22 -9.71 -32.60
C ALA A 482 13.28 -8.32 -31.94
N PRO A 483 13.25 -7.24 -32.71
CA PRO A 483 13.29 -5.88 -32.15
C PRO A 483 11.99 -5.53 -31.40
N ARG A 484 10.87 -6.16 -31.72
CA ARG A 484 9.57 -5.99 -31.08
C ARG A 484 9.12 -7.30 -30.46
N THR A 485 9.05 -7.32 -29.17
CA THR A 485 8.74 -8.55 -28.45
C THR A 485 7.65 -8.32 -27.43
N ALA A 486 6.63 -9.20 -27.42
CA ALA A 486 5.60 -9.25 -26.40
C ALA A 486 5.49 -10.64 -25.79
N VAL A 487 5.11 -10.68 -24.50
CA VAL A 487 4.84 -11.92 -23.75
C VAL A 487 3.51 -11.78 -23.06
N LEU A 488 2.46 -12.43 -23.56
CA LEU A 488 1.07 -12.25 -23.15
C LEU A 488 0.51 -13.50 -22.45
N PRO A 489 -0.52 -13.32 -21.54
CA PRO A 489 -1.02 -12.08 -20.98
C PRO A 489 -0.31 -11.63 -19.69
N ASP A 490 0.13 -12.54 -18.83
CA ASP A 490 0.51 -12.31 -17.42
C ASP A 490 2.01 -12.09 -17.22
N ASN A 491 2.67 -11.34 -18.10
CA ASN A 491 4.14 -11.29 -18.10
C ASN A 491 4.70 -9.87 -18.20
N ALA A 492 4.04 -8.91 -17.57
CA ALA A 492 4.49 -7.53 -17.56
C ALA A 492 5.93 -7.36 -17.03
N PHE A 493 6.35 -8.22 -16.10
CA PHE A 493 7.71 -8.23 -15.57
C PHE A 493 8.79 -8.44 -16.63
N ALA A 494 8.47 -9.15 -17.73
CA ALA A 494 9.45 -9.48 -18.75
C ALA A 494 10.04 -8.23 -19.43
N TYR A 495 9.25 -7.17 -19.57
CA TYR A 495 9.71 -5.96 -20.22
C TYR A 495 10.85 -5.27 -19.44
N PRO A 496 10.69 -4.92 -18.16
CA PRO A 496 11.79 -4.35 -17.38
C PRO A 496 12.90 -5.37 -17.07
N ALA A 497 12.56 -6.66 -16.90
CA ALA A 497 13.55 -7.68 -16.56
C ALA A 497 14.54 -7.97 -17.69
N PHE A 498 14.09 -7.90 -18.93
CA PHE A 498 14.90 -8.23 -20.11
C PHE A 498 15.18 -7.03 -21.02
N GLY A 499 14.78 -5.80 -20.61
CA GLY A 499 14.97 -4.59 -21.38
C GLY A 499 14.15 -4.55 -22.68
N LEU A 500 12.99 -5.19 -22.69
CA LEU A 500 12.10 -5.26 -23.86
C LEU A 500 11.21 -4.03 -23.95
N ARG A 501 10.78 -3.71 -25.16
CA ARG A 501 9.68 -2.76 -25.40
C ARG A 501 8.45 -3.51 -25.86
N ASN A 502 7.37 -3.41 -25.08
CA ASN A 502 6.09 -3.98 -25.46
C ASN A 502 5.53 -3.21 -26.66
N PRO A 503 5.27 -3.85 -27.82
CA PRO A 503 4.62 -3.18 -28.92
C PRO A 503 3.14 -2.91 -28.66
N PHE A 504 2.49 -3.71 -27.83
CA PHE A 504 1.08 -3.54 -27.52
C PHE A 504 0.85 -2.41 -26.51
N PRO A 505 -0.27 -1.67 -26.60
CA PRO A 505 -0.56 -0.56 -25.72
C PRO A 505 -0.96 -0.98 -24.29
N LEU A 506 -1.15 -2.28 -24.01
CA LEU A 506 -1.54 -2.82 -22.70
C LEU A 506 -0.56 -3.92 -22.28
N GLU A 507 0.04 -3.77 -21.07
CA GLU A 507 0.99 -4.74 -20.52
C GLU A 507 0.34 -5.97 -19.90
N TRP A 508 -0.86 -5.81 -19.39
CA TRP A 508 -1.55 -6.82 -18.60
C TRP A 508 -3.05 -6.83 -18.91
N PRO A 509 -3.48 -7.61 -19.91
CA PRO A 509 -4.87 -7.63 -20.36
C PRO A 509 -5.82 -8.38 -19.43
N LEU A 510 -5.84 -8.02 -18.14
CA LEU A 510 -6.87 -8.48 -17.22
C LEU A 510 -8.25 -7.87 -17.57
N PRO A 511 -9.36 -8.55 -17.26
CA PRO A 511 -10.69 -8.06 -17.56
C PRO A 511 -11.00 -6.64 -17.07
N LEU A 512 -10.44 -6.22 -15.92
CA LEU A 512 -10.61 -4.86 -15.38
C LEU A 512 -9.60 -3.84 -15.92
N GLU A 513 -8.56 -4.28 -16.59
CA GLU A 513 -7.58 -3.40 -17.25
C GLU A 513 -7.93 -3.18 -18.74
N ILE A 514 -8.82 -4.01 -19.29
CA ILE A 514 -9.34 -3.87 -20.67
C ILE A 514 -10.45 -2.81 -20.62
N VAL A 515 -10.08 -1.56 -20.87
CA VAL A 515 -10.98 -0.39 -20.82
C VAL A 515 -10.95 0.40 -22.12
N GLY A 516 -12.03 1.15 -22.40
CA GLY A 516 -12.15 1.94 -23.61
C GLY A 516 -12.06 1.07 -24.87
N ASP A 517 -11.27 1.50 -25.82
CA ASP A 517 -10.99 0.84 -27.10
C ASP A 517 -9.80 -0.14 -27.06
N ALA A 518 -9.46 -0.66 -25.87
CA ALA A 518 -8.31 -1.53 -25.70
C ALA A 518 -8.30 -2.75 -26.64
N PRO A 519 -9.38 -3.52 -26.84
CA PRO A 519 -9.36 -4.67 -27.74
C PRO A 519 -9.06 -4.26 -29.19
N GLU A 520 -9.66 -3.16 -29.67
CA GLU A 520 -9.48 -2.64 -31.01
C GLU A 520 -8.04 -2.20 -31.24
N ARG A 521 -7.45 -1.48 -30.28
CA ARG A 521 -6.05 -1.02 -30.35
C ARG A 521 -5.06 -2.17 -30.28
N MET A 522 -5.31 -3.18 -29.46
CA MET A 522 -4.48 -4.39 -29.41
C MET A 522 -4.51 -5.14 -30.76
N LEU A 523 -5.67 -5.25 -31.40
CA LEU A 523 -5.79 -5.89 -32.71
C LEU A 523 -5.19 -5.03 -33.83
N ALA A 524 -5.33 -3.72 -33.77
CA ALA A 524 -4.70 -2.79 -34.71
C ALA A 524 -3.17 -2.86 -34.65
N GLU A 525 -2.63 -3.03 -33.44
CA GLU A 525 -1.18 -3.24 -33.26
C GLU A 525 -0.71 -4.58 -33.84
N ALA A 526 -1.50 -5.66 -33.71
CA ALA A 526 -1.20 -6.93 -34.39
C ALA A 526 -1.15 -6.77 -35.92
N ASP A 527 -2.03 -5.94 -36.51
CA ASP A 527 -1.99 -5.61 -37.93
C ASP A 527 -0.75 -4.75 -38.29
N ALA A 528 -0.35 -3.84 -37.42
CA ALA A 528 0.87 -3.04 -37.61
C ALA A 528 2.12 -3.93 -37.60
N LEU A 529 2.21 -4.84 -36.64
CA LEU A 529 3.29 -5.83 -36.56
C LEU A 529 3.38 -6.68 -37.84
N ASN A 530 2.24 -7.12 -38.40
CA ASN A 530 2.21 -7.86 -39.67
C ASN A 530 2.75 -7.04 -40.85
N ARG A 531 2.45 -5.73 -40.90
CA ARG A 531 2.93 -4.86 -41.98
C ARG A 531 4.42 -4.56 -41.87
N GLU A 532 4.90 -4.37 -40.66
CA GLU A 532 6.26 -3.93 -40.39
C GLU A 532 7.26 -5.07 -40.24
N GLY A 533 6.80 -6.26 -39.86
CA GLY A 533 7.66 -7.43 -39.61
C GLY A 533 8.55 -7.28 -38.37
N GLY A 534 9.55 -8.15 -38.21
CA GLY A 534 10.52 -8.07 -37.11
C GLY A 534 9.90 -8.18 -35.73
N TYR A 535 9.10 -9.19 -35.45
CA TYR A 535 8.45 -9.36 -34.17
C TYR A 535 8.47 -10.78 -33.63
N LEU A 536 8.42 -10.88 -32.29
CA LEU A 536 8.13 -12.09 -31.55
C LEU A 536 6.97 -11.81 -30.57
N VAL A 537 5.86 -12.54 -30.72
CA VAL A 537 4.78 -12.50 -29.73
C VAL A 537 4.61 -13.88 -29.13
N LEU A 538 4.92 -14.01 -27.85
CA LEU A 538 4.78 -15.24 -27.09
C LEU A 538 3.46 -15.23 -26.33
N PHE A 539 2.73 -16.33 -26.40
CA PHE A 539 1.50 -16.56 -25.65
C PHE A 539 1.72 -17.68 -24.65
N GLN A 540 1.50 -17.42 -23.38
CA GLN A 540 1.58 -18.45 -22.34
C GLN A 540 0.48 -19.51 -22.52
N THR A 541 0.82 -20.77 -22.23
CA THR A 541 -0.14 -21.88 -22.19
C THR A 541 -0.40 -22.38 -20.78
N VAL A 542 0.47 -22.01 -19.82
CA VAL A 542 0.37 -22.37 -18.41
C VAL A 542 -0.19 -21.19 -17.62
N PRO A 543 -1.35 -21.32 -16.97
CA PRO A 543 -1.87 -20.26 -16.09
C PRO A 543 -0.93 -20.00 -14.90
N THR A 544 -0.79 -18.74 -14.50
CA THR A 544 0.09 -18.33 -13.38
C THR A 544 -0.26 -19.02 -12.05
N ARG A 545 -1.53 -19.37 -11.81
CA ARG A 545 -1.95 -20.18 -10.66
C ARG A 545 -1.25 -21.54 -10.55
N VAL A 546 -0.85 -22.13 -11.67
CA VAL A 546 -0.11 -23.40 -11.68
C VAL A 546 1.31 -23.18 -11.17
N LEU A 547 1.92 -22.07 -11.55
CA LEU A 547 3.24 -21.63 -11.07
C LEU A 547 3.22 -21.39 -9.56
N ALA A 548 2.20 -20.67 -9.09
CA ALA A 548 2.01 -20.35 -7.67
C ALA A 548 1.90 -21.59 -6.75
N THR A 549 1.47 -22.72 -7.29
CA THR A 549 1.37 -24.00 -6.56
C THR A 549 2.56 -24.92 -6.79
N GLY A 550 3.59 -24.49 -7.53
CA GLY A 550 4.74 -25.31 -7.90
C GLY A 550 4.37 -26.44 -8.89
N GLY A 551 3.29 -26.25 -9.65
CA GLY A 551 2.83 -27.21 -10.64
C GLY A 551 3.80 -27.40 -11.81
N PRO A 552 3.64 -28.42 -12.63
CA PRO A 552 4.58 -28.76 -13.70
C PRO A 552 4.56 -27.69 -14.80
N VAL A 553 5.74 -27.28 -15.25
CA VAL A 553 5.96 -26.47 -16.44
C VAL A 553 6.50 -27.36 -17.54
N PRO A 554 5.79 -27.53 -18.69
CA PRO A 554 6.24 -28.35 -19.81
C PRO A 554 7.60 -27.87 -20.32
N ALA A 555 8.45 -28.83 -20.71
CA ALA A 555 9.73 -28.49 -21.34
C ALA A 555 9.53 -27.93 -22.77
N GLU A 556 8.51 -28.39 -23.46
CA GLU A 556 8.05 -27.87 -24.75
C GLU A 556 6.57 -28.25 -24.94
N VAL A 557 5.81 -27.40 -25.60
CA VAL A 557 4.40 -27.62 -25.92
C VAL A 557 4.22 -27.79 -27.43
N PRO A 558 3.24 -28.60 -27.90
CA PRO A 558 2.84 -28.65 -29.31
C PRO A 558 2.38 -27.29 -29.83
N ALA A 559 2.54 -27.04 -31.12
CA ALA A 559 2.18 -25.79 -31.77
C ALA A 559 0.65 -25.49 -31.77
N ASP A 560 -0.16 -26.49 -31.60
CA ASP A 560 -1.63 -26.42 -31.50
C ASP A 560 -2.13 -26.33 -30.04
N THR A 561 -1.23 -26.22 -29.06
CA THR A 561 -1.61 -26.07 -27.66
C THR A 561 -2.43 -24.80 -27.47
N PRO A 562 -3.60 -24.88 -26.83
CA PRO A 562 -4.41 -23.69 -26.57
C PRO A 562 -3.66 -22.67 -25.69
N VAL A 563 -3.69 -21.40 -26.12
CA VAL A 563 -3.12 -20.31 -25.35
C VAL A 563 -4.02 -19.94 -24.18
N PHE A 564 -3.42 -19.54 -23.08
CA PHE A 564 -4.18 -19.00 -21.95
C PHE A 564 -4.71 -17.61 -22.32
N THR A 565 -5.98 -17.35 -22.00
CA THR A 565 -6.67 -16.10 -22.33
C THR A 565 -7.68 -15.73 -21.25
N TYR A 566 -7.85 -14.46 -20.98
CA TYR A 566 -8.87 -13.97 -20.05
C TYR A 566 -10.23 -13.78 -20.71
N LEU A 567 -10.30 -13.04 -21.80
CA LEU A 567 -11.55 -12.72 -22.52
C LEU A 567 -11.48 -13.08 -24.02
N GLY A 568 -10.58 -13.98 -24.38
CA GLY A 568 -10.36 -14.38 -25.78
C GLY A 568 -9.48 -13.40 -26.56
N LEU A 569 -9.03 -12.30 -25.99
CA LEU A 569 -8.24 -11.27 -26.66
C LEU A 569 -6.91 -11.82 -27.16
N GLU A 570 -6.19 -12.58 -26.35
CA GLU A 570 -4.90 -13.18 -26.70
C GLU A 570 -5.04 -14.15 -27.87
N LYS A 571 -6.13 -14.92 -27.90
CA LYS A 571 -6.44 -15.80 -29.02
C LYS A 571 -6.76 -15.01 -30.28
N ALA A 572 -7.52 -13.95 -30.18
CA ALA A 572 -7.82 -13.08 -31.31
C ALA A 572 -6.55 -12.42 -31.89
N ILE A 573 -5.62 -11.96 -31.02
CA ILE A 573 -4.31 -11.45 -31.43
C ILE A 573 -3.49 -12.56 -32.12
N GLN A 574 -3.44 -13.77 -31.54
CA GLN A 574 -2.71 -14.92 -32.12
C GLN A 574 -3.22 -15.25 -33.52
N ASP A 575 -4.55 -15.25 -33.72
CA ASP A 575 -5.17 -15.56 -35.00
C ASP A 575 -4.93 -14.45 -36.04
N ARG A 576 -4.82 -13.20 -35.60
CA ARG A 576 -4.56 -12.04 -36.44
C ARG A 576 -3.12 -11.98 -36.95
N LEU A 577 -2.15 -12.43 -36.14
CA LEU A 577 -0.73 -12.41 -36.47
C LEU A 577 -0.39 -13.45 -37.56
N THR A 578 0.28 -13.00 -38.63
CA THR A 578 0.63 -13.82 -39.79
C THR A 578 2.00 -14.49 -39.70
N GLY A 579 2.82 -14.15 -38.71
CA GLY A 579 4.14 -14.75 -38.50
C GLY A 579 4.09 -16.28 -38.37
N ARG A 580 5.21 -16.94 -38.65
CA ARG A 580 5.31 -18.40 -38.47
C ARG A 580 5.03 -18.78 -37.03
N VAL A 581 4.32 -19.87 -36.82
CA VAL A 581 4.12 -20.43 -35.49
C VAL A 581 5.44 -21.01 -35.00
N VAL A 582 5.79 -20.66 -33.76
CA VAL A 582 6.96 -21.20 -33.05
C VAL A 582 6.53 -21.74 -31.69
N THR A 583 7.23 -22.71 -31.19
CA THR A 583 7.07 -23.25 -29.84
C THR A 583 8.37 -23.11 -29.09
N CYS A 584 8.29 -22.76 -27.81
CA CYS A 584 9.43 -22.62 -26.98
C CYS A 584 9.03 -22.75 -25.50
N GLY A 585 9.43 -23.85 -24.87
CA GLY A 585 9.01 -24.16 -23.52
C GLY A 585 7.49 -24.26 -23.40
N SER A 586 6.91 -23.54 -22.44
CA SER A 586 5.46 -23.48 -22.21
C SER A 586 4.77 -22.36 -23.01
N PHE A 587 5.37 -21.91 -24.11
CA PHE A 587 4.83 -20.84 -24.95
C PHE A 587 4.59 -21.29 -26.38
N VAL A 588 3.48 -20.83 -26.94
CA VAL A 588 3.25 -20.80 -28.37
C VAL A 588 3.43 -19.37 -28.84
N GLY A 589 4.13 -19.14 -29.94
CA GLY A 589 4.40 -17.80 -30.42
C GLY A 589 4.17 -17.60 -31.90
N LYS A 590 4.18 -16.33 -32.30
CA LYS A 590 4.23 -15.87 -33.69
C LYS A 590 5.53 -15.09 -33.88
N TYR A 591 6.29 -15.45 -34.91
CA TYR A 591 7.61 -14.91 -35.15
C TYR A 591 7.81 -14.49 -36.61
N VAL A 592 8.34 -13.29 -36.79
CA VAL A 592 8.87 -12.76 -38.04
C VAL A 592 10.26 -12.21 -37.73
N PRO A 593 11.33 -12.72 -38.35
CA PRO A 593 12.70 -12.29 -38.09
C PRO A 593 12.98 -10.83 -38.50
#